data_cb982ec2f3c99dec50aab39c112afb57
#
_entry.id   cb982ec2f3c99dec50aab39c112afb57
#
_cell.length_a   1.000
_cell.length_b   1.000
_cell.length_c   1.000
_cell.angle_alpha   90.00
_cell.angle_beta   90.00
_cell.angle_gamma   90.00
#
_symmetry.space_group_name_H-M   'P 1'
#
loop_
_entity.id
_entity.type
_entity.pdbx_description
1 polymer ?
#
loop_
_entity_poly.entity_id
_entity_poly.type
_entity_poly.pdbx_seq_one_letter_code
_entity_poly.pdbx_strand_id
1 'polypeptide(L)'
;MITASLMAALMAGTAGADTLREALVSTYATNPTLTGQRETLRATDATVAIARAAGRPEVSATVGLNRTLTQSGLLINGGKGPTVSAGVDLSVPLFQGGAVKNSVRAAQTRVEAGRATLSAVEGDVFTQAVGAYMDVIRDRAIVELNQNNVKVLATNLEATSDRFKIGDLTRTDVAQSEARLQLGRSQLATAQGRLASSEATYRQVIGHAPGALAPPPPLPPLPKSEDEAVRIALANNPDLIAISRSAIAAGYDVNVARAGRLPTLSGVLGETYVGNLGSTNAPFPNSGNATTIGLSARVPIFQGGLPAARIRQSQAQQGQVLEQVVGTERAVVQGARSAYASYDAAEKAIQANTVAVQANELALEGNRAEQSVGTRTIIEVLNAEQELLNSQVLLVTARRDAYVAGFQLLNVMGQAQAQDLGLDGGPLYDPLGNYRHVANNWNDWASDPRHPTVATRTVSPEEMPANPVVTPQIDSARIDPSPPAVTSGVTQPPQ
;
A
#
# COMPACT_ATOMS: atom_id res chain seq x y z
N MET A 1 -21.66 43.24 -11.11
CA MET A 1 -21.81 43.53 -9.68
C MET A 1 -22.98 42.72 -9.16
N ILE A 2 -22.72 41.59 -8.51
CA ILE A 2 -23.56 41.07 -7.42
C ILE A 2 -22.65 40.07 -6.72
N THR A 3 -22.41 40.33 -5.49
CA THR A 3 -21.55 39.68 -4.50
C THR A 3 -22.14 38.32 -4.12
N ALA A 4 -21.41 37.25 -4.39
CA ALA A 4 -21.68 35.95 -3.80
C ALA A 4 -20.93 35.86 -2.48
N SER A 5 -21.64 36.06 -1.38
CA SER A 5 -21.17 35.98 -0.01
C SER A 5 -20.77 34.55 0.34
N LEU A 6 -19.56 34.48 0.81
CA LEU A 6 -18.90 33.38 1.47
C LEU A 6 -19.71 32.93 2.70
N MET A 7 -20.39 31.79 2.64
CA MET A 7 -20.91 31.10 3.81
C MET A 7 -20.01 29.94 4.14
N ALA A 8 -18.87 30.26 4.75
CA ALA A 8 -18.07 29.30 5.50
C ALA A 8 -18.83 29.00 6.80
N ALA A 9 -19.69 27.98 6.77
CA ALA A 9 -20.25 27.42 7.99
C ALA A 9 -19.08 26.76 8.75
N LEU A 10 -18.61 27.43 9.80
CA LEU A 10 -17.88 26.80 10.89
C LEU A 10 -18.79 25.72 11.46
N MET A 11 -18.62 24.49 11.03
CA MET A 11 -19.02 23.34 11.80
C MET A 11 -18.09 23.28 13.02
N ALA A 12 -18.41 24.05 14.06
CA ALA A 12 -17.96 23.77 15.41
C ALA A 12 -18.57 22.41 15.78
N GLY A 13 -17.90 21.34 15.39
CA GLY A 13 -18.23 19.99 15.81
C GLY A 13 -18.24 20.01 17.34
N THR A 14 -19.36 19.64 17.94
CA THR A 14 -19.41 19.19 19.32
C THR A 14 -18.24 18.23 19.51
N ALA A 15 -17.41 18.47 20.54
CA ALA A 15 -16.31 17.57 20.92
C ALA A 15 -16.92 16.24 21.41
N GLY A 16 -17.48 15.46 20.49
CA GLY A 16 -17.83 14.07 20.69
C GLY A 16 -16.52 13.28 20.77
N ALA A 17 -16.51 12.21 21.54
CA ALA A 17 -15.37 11.30 21.56
C ALA A 17 -15.17 10.70 20.16
N ASP A 18 -13.94 10.70 19.64
CA ASP A 18 -13.61 10.04 18.38
C ASP A 18 -13.96 8.56 18.48
N THR A 19 -14.86 8.09 17.64
CA THR A 19 -15.24 6.67 17.59
C THR A 19 -14.30 5.89 16.69
N LEU A 20 -14.15 4.59 16.90
CA LEU A 20 -13.40 3.70 16.01
C LEU A 20 -13.91 3.79 14.57
N ARG A 21 -15.22 3.92 14.39
CA ARG A 21 -15.83 4.09 13.06
C ARG A 21 -15.35 5.35 12.36
N GLU A 22 -15.31 6.48 13.05
CA GLU A 22 -14.81 7.76 12.49
C GLU A 22 -13.32 7.66 12.15
N ALA A 23 -12.52 7.02 13.01
CA ALA A 23 -11.11 6.76 12.74
C ALA A 23 -10.91 5.89 11.48
N LEU A 24 -11.73 4.84 11.30
CA LEU A 24 -11.67 4.00 10.09
C LEU A 24 -12.15 4.74 8.83
N VAL A 25 -13.21 5.56 8.93
CA VAL A 25 -13.65 6.42 7.81
C VAL A 25 -12.58 7.43 7.42
N SER A 26 -11.92 8.07 8.39
CA SER A 26 -10.80 8.98 8.14
C SER A 26 -9.64 8.24 7.45
N THR A 27 -9.26 7.07 7.97
CA THR A 27 -8.23 6.21 7.39
C THR A 27 -8.58 5.80 5.94
N TYR A 28 -9.82 5.38 5.70
CA TYR A 28 -10.29 5.01 4.37
C TYR A 28 -10.18 6.15 3.35
N ALA A 29 -10.47 7.37 3.79
CA ALA A 29 -10.46 8.56 2.94
C ALA A 29 -9.04 9.09 2.68
N THR A 30 -8.17 9.08 3.69
CA THR A 30 -6.93 9.89 3.70
C THR A 30 -5.63 9.11 3.83
N ASN A 31 -5.68 7.79 4.11
CA ASN A 31 -4.45 7.02 4.29
C ASN A 31 -3.66 6.91 2.97
N PRO A 32 -2.36 7.29 2.95
CA PRO A 32 -1.56 7.34 1.73
C PRO A 32 -1.32 5.97 1.09
N THR A 33 -1.25 4.89 1.89
CA THR A 33 -1.09 3.53 1.37
C THR A 33 -2.31 3.10 0.56
N LEU A 34 -3.51 3.36 1.09
CA LEU A 34 -4.76 3.00 0.44
C LEU A 34 -5.02 3.87 -0.80
N THR A 35 -4.82 5.19 -0.70
CA THR A 35 -4.97 6.10 -1.85
C THR A 35 -3.96 5.80 -2.94
N GLY A 36 -2.71 5.47 -2.59
CA GLY A 36 -1.68 5.02 -3.53
C GLY A 36 -2.04 3.71 -4.24
N GLN A 37 -2.64 2.76 -3.52
CA GLN A 37 -3.10 1.50 -4.13
C GLN A 37 -4.29 1.72 -5.10
N ARG A 38 -5.16 2.69 -4.83
CA ARG A 38 -6.22 3.09 -5.79
C ARG A 38 -5.62 3.62 -7.08
N GLU A 39 -4.57 4.44 -7.03
CA GLU A 39 -3.86 4.92 -8.23
C GLU A 39 -3.14 3.77 -8.96
N THR A 40 -2.58 2.81 -8.24
CA THR A 40 -2.00 1.59 -8.83
C THR A 40 -3.05 0.78 -9.60
N LEU A 41 -4.26 0.66 -9.05
CA LEU A 41 -5.37 0.01 -9.75
C LEU A 41 -5.77 0.78 -11.02
N ARG A 42 -5.84 2.12 -10.96
CA ARG A 42 -6.11 2.96 -12.14
C ARG A 42 -5.07 2.76 -13.25
N ALA A 43 -3.79 2.67 -12.89
CA ALA A 43 -2.72 2.37 -13.84
C ALA A 43 -2.90 0.97 -14.45
N THR A 44 -3.31 -0.01 -13.65
CA THR A 44 -3.60 -1.38 -14.11
C THR A 44 -4.81 -1.40 -15.05
N ASP A 45 -5.87 -0.63 -14.80
CA ASP A 45 -7.04 -0.50 -15.69
C ASP A 45 -6.62 -0.05 -17.09
N ALA A 46 -5.68 0.90 -17.19
CA ALA A 46 -5.18 1.41 -18.46
C ALA A 46 -4.47 0.33 -19.31
N THR A 47 -3.91 -0.71 -18.68
CA THR A 47 -3.27 -1.82 -19.42
C THR A 47 -4.22 -2.56 -20.34
N VAL A 48 -5.53 -2.55 -20.03
CA VAL A 48 -6.55 -3.16 -20.89
C VAL A 48 -6.74 -2.35 -22.17
N ALA A 49 -6.73 -1.02 -22.09
CA ALA A 49 -6.77 -0.16 -23.27
C ALA A 49 -5.52 -0.34 -24.13
N ILE A 50 -4.34 -0.40 -23.53
CA ILE A 50 -3.07 -0.69 -24.21
C ILE A 50 -3.12 -2.03 -24.94
N ALA A 51 -3.61 -3.09 -24.27
CA ALA A 51 -3.75 -4.40 -24.91
C ALA A 51 -4.74 -4.40 -26.07
N ARG A 52 -5.82 -3.62 -25.98
CA ARG A 52 -6.81 -3.47 -27.06
C ARG A 52 -6.26 -2.65 -28.23
N ALA A 53 -5.44 -1.64 -27.97
CA ALA A 53 -4.85 -0.79 -28.99
C ALA A 53 -4.04 -1.58 -30.03
N ALA A 54 -3.36 -2.66 -29.61
CA ALA A 54 -2.63 -3.55 -30.51
C ALA A 54 -3.50 -4.23 -31.59
N GLY A 55 -4.83 -4.24 -31.43
CA GLY A 55 -5.79 -4.77 -32.42
C GLY A 55 -6.59 -3.70 -33.14
N ARG A 56 -6.27 -2.42 -32.95
CA ARG A 56 -7.00 -1.28 -33.57
C ARG A 56 -6.29 -0.77 -34.82
N PRO A 57 -7.01 -0.08 -35.70
CA PRO A 57 -6.39 0.65 -36.80
C PRO A 57 -5.37 1.67 -36.31
N GLU A 58 -4.24 1.75 -36.99
CA GLU A 58 -3.17 2.72 -36.75
C GLU A 58 -3.01 3.59 -38.02
N VAL A 59 -2.97 4.90 -37.84
CA VAL A 59 -2.68 5.87 -38.89
C VAL A 59 -1.39 6.59 -38.54
N SER A 60 -0.43 6.55 -39.46
CA SER A 60 0.84 7.27 -39.31
C SER A 60 1.08 8.18 -40.51
N ALA A 61 1.69 9.33 -40.25
CA ALA A 61 2.16 10.22 -41.32
C ALA A 61 3.70 10.32 -41.24
N THR A 62 4.32 10.22 -42.41
CA THR A 62 5.78 10.32 -42.52
C THR A 62 6.13 11.43 -43.48
N VAL A 63 7.14 12.24 -43.11
CA VAL A 63 7.74 13.26 -44.00
C VAL A 63 9.25 13.05 -43.95
N GLY A 64 9.86 12.93 -45.12
CA GLY A 64 11.29 12.71 -45.26
C GLY A 64 11.92 13.65 -46.30
N LEU A 65 13.13 14.13 -45.98
CA LEU A 65 14.00 14.83 -46.92
C LEU A 65 15.30 14.03 -47.04
N ASN A 66 15.49 13.44 -48.20
CA ASN A 66 16.63 12.59 -48.46
C ASN A 66 17.50 13.17 -49.61
N ARG A 67 18.80 13.12 -49.50
CA ARG A 67 19.75 13.41 -50.57
C ARG A 67 20.72 12.25 -50.74
N THR A 68 20.67 11.63 -51.91
CA THR A 68 21.58 10.58 -52.29
C THR A 68 22.94 11.20 -52.65
N LEU A 69 23.98 10.91 -51.89
CA LEU A 69 25.32 11.46 -52.09
C LEU A 69 26.11 10.68 -53.15
N THR A 70 25.97 9.36 -53.16
CA THR A 70 26.64 8.47 -54.12
C THR A 70 25.63 7.42 -54.58
N GLN A 71 25.58 7.22 -55.90
CA GLN A 71 24.79 6.17 -56.54
C GLN A 71 25.58 5.58 -57.69
N SER A 72 25.84 4.29 -57.67
CA SER A 72 26.49 3.54 -58.71
C SER A 72 25.57 2.48 -59.26
N GLY A 73 25.47 2.34 -60.59
CA GLY A 73 24.64 1.36 -61.30
C GLY A 73 23.65 1.96 -62.28
N LEU A 74 23.02 1.12 -63.09
CA LEU A 74 22.10 1.42 -64.20
C LEU A 74 20.67 1.81 -63.71
N LEU A 75 20.54 2.72 -62.74
CA LEU A 75 19.27 3.33 -62.46
C LEU A 75 19.12 4.62 -63.27
N ILE A 76 18.47 4.51 -64.42
CA ILE A 76 18.47 5.48 -65.50
C ILE A 76 17.80 6.82 -65.18
N ASN A 77 17.13 7.01 -64.05
CA ASN A 77 16.32 8.19 -63.78
C ASN A 77 16.42 8.79 -62.35
N GLY A 78 17.46 8.53 -61.59
CA GLY A 78 17.66 9.16 -60.30
C GLY A 78 18.28 10.54 -60.45
N GLY A 79 17.53 11.60 -60.30
CA GLY A 79 18.07 12.96 -60.16
C GLY A 79 19.00 13.03 -58.96
N LYS A 80 20.16 13.70 -59.12
CA LYS A 80 21.16 13.92 -58.05
C LYS A 80 20.68 14.95 -56.97
N GLY A 81 19.41 15.34 -57.01
CA GLY A 81 18.83 16.34 -56.13
C GLY A 81 18.27 15.74 -54.83
N PRO A 82 17.97 16.61 -53.84
CA PRO A 82 17.21 16.20 -52.67
C PRO A 82 15.82 15.71 -53.05
N THR A 83 15.33 14.67 -52.40
CA THR A 83 13.99 14.10 -52.57
C THR A 83 13.17 14.37 -51.32
N VAL A 84 12.01 14.99 -51.51
CA VAL A 84 11.00 15.11 -50.47
C VAL A 84 10.01 13.94 -50.64
N SER A 85 9.77 13.23 -49.56
CA SER A 85 8.69 12.23 -49.51
C SER A 85 7.72 12.59 -48.38
N ALA A 86 6.44 12.48 -48.66
CA ALA A 86 5.38 12.59 -47.67
C ALA A 86 4.42 11.40 -47.85
N GLY A 87 4.07 10.74 -46.75
CA GLY A 87 3.15 9.61 -46.83
C GLY A 87 2.20 9.58 -45.63
N VAL A 88 1.03 9.02 -45.86
CA VAL A 88 0.08 8.66 -44.82
C VAL A 88 -0.26 7.19 -45.01
N ASP A 89 -0.04 6.43 -43.93
CA ASP A 89 -0.26 4.98 -43.90
C ASP A 89 -1.31 4.63 -42.88
N LEU A 90 -2.35 3.88 -43.28
CA LEU A 90 -3.32 3.22 -42.42
C LEU A 90 -3.00 1.72 -42.38
N SER A 91 -2.79 1.17 -41.21
CA SER A 91 -2.66 -0.27 -40.98
C SER A 91 -3.78 -0.77 -40.07
N VAL A 92 -4.47 -1.80 -40.51
CA VAL A 92 -5.57 -2.42 -39.76
C VAL A 92 -5.23 -3.89 -39.53
N PRO A 93 -4.90 -4.27 -38.30
CA PRO A 93 -4.62 -5.67 -37.94
C PRO A 93 -5.91 -6.48 -38.00
N LEU A 94 -6.02 -7.41 -38.99
CA LEU A 94 -7.20 -8.26 -39.18
C LEU A 94 -7.08 -9.58 -38.41
N PHE A 95 -5.85 -10.13 -38.32
CA PHE A 95 -5.54 -11.35 -37.58
C PHE A 95 -4.12 -11.31 -37.06
N GLN A 96 -3.98 -11.59 -35.75
CA GLN A 96 -2.68 -11.55 -35.01
C GLN A 96 -2.41 -12.89 -34.30
N GLY A 97 -2.84 -14.03 -34.92
CA GLY A 97 -2.63 -15.34 -34.30
C GLY A 97 -3.30 -15.52 -32.92
N GLY A 98 -4.25 -14.65 -32.57
CA GLY A 98 -4.88 -14.64 -31.25
C GLY A 98 -4.10 -13.89 -30.16
N ALA A 99 -2.97 -13.26 -30.48
CA ALA A 99 -2.16 -12.50 -29.52
C ALA A 99 -2.97 -11.40 -28.82
N VAL A 100 -3.66 -10.53 -29.60
CA VAL A 100 -4.46 -9.43 -29.06
C VAL A 100 -5.55 -9.92 -28.11
N LYS A 101 -6.31 -10.96 -28.54
CA LYS A 101 -7.38 -11.54 -27.71
C LYS A 101 -6.85 -12.04 -26.36
N ASN A 102 -5.73 -12.76 -26.36
CA ASN A 102 -5.14 -13.29 -25.14
C ASN A 102 -4.47 -12.19 -24.30
N SER A 103 -3.84 -11.19 -24.90
CA SER A 103 -3.30 -10.01 -24.19
C SER A 103 -4.40 -9.22 -23.46
N VAL A 104 -5.55 -9.00 -24.12
CA VAL A 104 -6.71 -8.34 -23.51
C VAL A 104 -7.24 -9.17 -22.34
N ARG A 105 -7.35 -10.50 -22.48
CA ARG A 105 -7.78 -11.39 -21.39
C ARG A 105 -6.79 -11.37 -20.23
N ALA A 106 -5.51 -11.42 -20.51
CA ALA A 106 -4.46 -11.31 -19.50
C ALA A 106 -4.58 -9.99 -18.73
N ALA A 107 -4.71 -8.85 -19.44
CA ALA A 107 -4.86 -7.54 -18.83
C ALA A 107 -6.14 -7.43 -17.98
N GLN A 108 -7.28 -7.92 -18.48
CA GLN A 108 -8.54 -7.94 -17.74
C GLN A 108 -8.43 -8.76 -16.45
N THR A 109 -7.81 -9.94 -16.51
CA THR A 109 -7.61 -10.80 -15.35
C THR A 109 -6.65 -10.16 -14.35
N ARG A 110 -5.63 -9.41 -14.81
CA ARG A 110 -4.76 -8.61 -13.93
C ARG A 110 -5.51 -7.46 -13.25
N VAL A 111 -6.48 -6.85 -13.91
CA VAL A 111 -7.36 -5.85 -13.27
C VAL A 111 -8.19 -6.51 -12.16
N GLU A 112 -8.72 -7.73 -12.38
CA GLU A 112 -9.41 -8.48 -11.31
C GLU A 112 -8.47 -8.79 -10.13
N ALA A 113 -7.22 -9.21 -10.42
CA ALA A 113 -6.19 -9.38 -9.38
C ALA A 113 -5.91 -8.07 -8.64
N GLY A 114 -5.76 -6.96 -9.35
CA GLY A 114 -5.53 -5.63 -8.77
C GLY A 114 -6.65 -5.17 -7.84
N ARG A 115 -7.90 -5.50 -8.16
CA ARG A 115 -9.05 -5.23 -7.26
C ARG A 115 -8.97 -6.05 -5.98
N ALA A 116 -8.64 -7.33 -6.09
CA ALA A 116 -8.43 -8.16 -4.91
C ALA A 116 -7.25 -7.68 -4.06
N THR A 117 -6.16 -7.23 -4.69
CA THR A 117 -5.03 -6.59 -3.97
C THR A 117 -5.46 -5.30 -3.26
N LEU A 118 -6.31 -4.48 -3.87
CA LEU A 118 -6.86 -3.28 -3.20
C LEU A 118 -7.65 -3.67 -1.95
N SER A 119 -8.48 -4.72 -2.01
CA SER A 119 -9.21 -5.24 -0.85
C SER A 119 -8.28 -5.78 0.24
N ALA A 120 -7.17 -6.45 -0.11
CA ALA A 120 -6.16 -6.90 0.85
C ALA A 120 -5.50 -5.70 1.57
N VAL A 121 -5.04 -4.70 0.81
CA VAL A 121 -4.43 -3.49 1.36
C VAL A 121 -5.43 -2.72 2.25
N GLU A 122 -6.71 -2.69 1.91
CA GLU A 122 -7.75 -2.08 2.72
C GLU A 122 -7.87 -2.76 4.08
N GLY A 123 -7.95 -4.10 4.12
CA GLY A 123 -7.99 -4.87 5.35
C GLY A 123 -6.74 -4.68 6.22
N ASP A 124 -5.56 -4.65 5.60
CA ASP A 124 -4.29 -4.41 6.30
C ASP A 124 -4.22 -3.01 6.91
N VAL A 125 -4.62 -1.98 6.17
CA VAL A 125 -4.65 -0.60 6.65
C VAL A 125 -5.68 -0.45 7.79
N PHE A 126 -6.82 -1.08 7.70
CA PHE A 126 -7.79 -1.08 8.80
C PHE A 126 -7.29 -1.82 10.03
N THR A 127 -6.58 -2.93 9.86
CA THR A 127 -5.95 -3.64 10.97
C THR A 127 -4.92 -2.77 11.68
N GLN A 128 -4.10 -2.02 10.92
CA GLN A 128 -3.17 -1.05 11.48
C GLN A 128 -3.89 0.09 12.21
N ALA A 129 -5.00 0.60 11.65
CA ALA A 129 -5.78 1.66 12.27
C ALA A 129 -6.43 1.22 13.59
N VAL A 130 -7.02 0.02 13.60
CA VAL A 130 -7.55 -0.60 14.83
C VAL A 130 -6.45 -0.79 15.87
N GLY A 131 -5.28 -1.30 15.46
CA GLY A 131 -4.12 -1.44 16.33
C GLY A 131 -3.73 -0.10 16.96
N ALA A 132 -3.55 0.95 16.15
CA ALA A 132 -3.19 2.28 16.61
C ALA A 132 -4.25 2.89 17.55
N TYR A 133 -5.54 2.72 17.24
CA TYR A 133 -6.65 3.18 18.08
C TYR A 133 -6.64 2.50 19.45
N MET A 134 -6.50 1.17 19.49
CA MET A 134 -6.49 0.38 20.72
C MET A 134 -5.23 0.59 21.55
N ASP A 135 -4.08 0.88 20.90
CA ASP A 135 -2.84 1.21 21.59
C ASP A 135 -2.96 2.52 22.38
N VAL A 136 -3.58 3.56 21.80
CA VAL A 136 -3.81 4.82 22.52
C VAL A 136 -4.75 4.62 23.71
N ILE A 137 -5.84 3.84 23.55
CA ILE A 137 -6.76 3.52 24.68
C ILE A 137 -6.01 2.80 25.80
N ARG A 138 -5.23 1.75 25.48
CA ARG A 138 -4.41 1.01 26.43
C ARG A 138 -3.45 1.93 27.16
N ASP A 139 -2.66 2.72 26.43
CA ASP A 139 -1.58 3.50 26.99
C ASP A 139 -2.11 4.68 27.83
N ARG A 140 -3.25 5.28 27.46
CA ARG A 140 -3.96 6.26 28.30
C ARG A 140 -4.39 5.63 29.63
N ALA A 141 -4.98 4.44 29.60
CA ALA A 141 -5.36 3.72 30.81
C ALA A 141 -4.14 3.38 31.68
N ILE A 142 -3.02 2.94 31.08
CA ILE A 142 -1.77 2.65 31.80
C ILE A 142 -1.19 3.92 32.44
N VAL A 143 -1.22 5.07 31.75
CA VAL A 143 -0.80 6.36 32.32
C VAL A 143 -1.65 6.73 33.52
N GLU A 144 -2.98 6.60 33.42
CA GLU A 144 -3.90 6.88 34.51
C GLU A 144 -3.65 5.99 35.73
N LEU A 145 -3.47 4.68 35.53
CA LEU A 145 -3.12 3.73 36.58
C LEU A 145 -1.80 4.13 37.28
N ASN A 146 -0.76 4.45 36.52
CA ASN A 146 0.52 4.87 37.09
C ASN A 146 0.43 6.25 37.79
N GLN A 147 -0.37 7.20 37.29
CA GLN A 147 -0.61 8.48 37.97
C GLN A 147 -1.26 8.27 39.33
N ASN A 148 -2.27 7.39 39.39
CA ASN A 148 -2.95 7.06 40.63
C ASN A 148 -1.99 6.35 41.60
N ASN A 149 -1.16 5.42 41.12
CA ASN A 149 -0.15 4.75 41.94
C ASN A 149 0.85 5.75 42.50
N VAL A 150 1.37 6.71 41.73
CA VAL A 150 2.29 7.76 42.21
C VAL A 150 1.64 8.59 43.33
N LYS A 151 0.34 8.93 43.21
CA LYS A 151 -0.39 9.65 44.26
C LYS A 151 -0.45 8.84 45.55
N VAL A 152 -0.82 7.54 45.45
CA VAL A 152 -0.88 6.65 46.62
C VAL A 152 0.48 6.52 47.27
N LEU A 153 1.56 6.29 46.49
CA LEU A 153 2.93 6.19 47.02
C LEU A 153 3.41 7.49 47.66
N ALA A 154 3.02 8.66 47.14
CA ALA A 154 3.35 9.94 47.76
C ALA A 154 2.66 10.11 49.11
N THR A 155 1.37 9.79 49.22
CA THR A 155 0.63 9.81 50.49
C THR A 155 1.19 8.80 51.46
N ASN A 156 1.58 7.60 51.01
CA ASN A 156 2.22 6.59 51.87
C ASN A 156 3.58 7.09 52.42
N LEU A 157 4.41 7.75 51.58
CA LEU A 157 5.67 8.34 52.05
C LEU A 157 5.44 9.42 53.09
N GLU A 158 4.48 10.32 52.92
CA GLU A 158 4.12 11.36 53.89
C GLU A 158 3.70 10.73 55.21
N ALA A 159 2.78 9.78 55.21
CA ALA A 159 2.35 9.06 56.39
C ALA A 159 3.51 8.33 57.12
N THR A 160 4.36 7.66 56.32
CA THR A 160 5.56 6.96 56.87
C THR A 160 6.54 7.95 57.49
N SER A 161 6.77 9.11 56.90
CA SER A 161 7.63 10.16 57.41
C SER A 161 7.11 10.75 58.73
N ASP A 162 5.79 10.97 58.83
CA ASP A 162 5.16 11.50 60.06
C ASP A 162 5.22 10.50 61.19
N ARG A 163 4.97 9.22 60.93
CA ARG A 163 5.14 8.14 61.95
C ARG A 163 6.59 7.96 62.39
N PHE A 164 7.56 8.18 61.48
CA PHE A 164 8.99 8.21 61.85
C PHE A 164 9.34 9.37 62.81
N LYS A 165 8.78 10.57 62.56
CA LYS A 165 9.02 11.73 63.45
C LYS A 165 8.56 11.52 64.90
N ILE A 166 7.50 10.71 65.09
CA ILE A 166 7.01 10.35 66.44
C ILE A 166 7.63 9.06 67.01
N GLY A 167 8.59 8.45 66.25
CA GLY A 167 9.34 7.27 66.72
C GLY A 167 8.63 5.92 66.50
N ASP A 168 7.55 5.85 65.71
CA ASP A 168 6.77 4.64 65.47
C ASP A 168 7.33 3.78 64.31
N LEU A 169 8.11 4.36 63.43
CA LEU A 169 8.74 3.69 62.29
C LEU A 169 10.24 3.94 62.24
N THR A 170 10.95 3.12 61.45
CA THR A 170 12.40 3.23 61.26
C THR A 170 12.79 4.12 60.09
N ARG A 171 14.02 4.61 60.05
CA ARG A 171 14.58 5.33 58.91
C ARG A 171 14.60 4.48 57.65
N THR A 172 14.70 3.16 57.82
CA THR A 172 14.66 2.18 56.69
C THR A 172 13.30 2.15 56.03
N ASP A 173 12.20 2.26 56.78
CA ASP A 173 10.82 2.28 56.25
C ASP A 173 10.59 3.54 55.41
N VAL A 174 11.09 4.70 55.85
CA VAL A 174 11.03 5.95 55.07
C VAL A 174 11.82 5.81 53.77
N ALA A 175 13.06 5.28 53.84
CA ALA A 175 13.89 5.10 52.64
C ALA A 175 13.26 4.13 51.63
N GLN A 176 12.57 3.06 52.10
CA GLN A 176 11.84 2.13 51.24
C GLN A 176 10.63 2.81 50.57
N SER A 177 9.84 3.58 51.34
CA SER A 177 8.69 4.34 50.78
C SER A 177 9.14 5.37 49.76
N GLU A 178 10.28 6.05 50.01
CA GLU A 178 10.87 6.98 49.05
C GLU A 178 11.34 6.26 47.79
N ALA A 179 12.05 5.14 47.91
CA ALA A 179 12.51 4.34 46.79
C ALA A 179 11.34 3.86 45.92
N ARG A 180 10.24 3.42 46.53
CA ARG A 180 9.00 3.03 45.81
C ARG A 180 8.38 4.20 45.06
N LEU A 181 8.32 5.39 45.67
CA LEU A 181 7.81 6.60 45.01
C LEU A 181 8.66 6.97 43.77
N GLN A 182 9.99 6.94 43.90
CA GLN A 182 10.87 7.25 42.77
C GLN A 182 10.74 6.20 41.65
N LEU A 183 10.58 4.93 41.97
CA LEU A 183 10.29 3.88 40.99
C LEU A 183 8.96 4.10 40.30
N GLY A 184 7.90 4.43 41.04
CA GLY A 184 6.58 4.76 40.49
C GLY A 184 6.62 5.97 39.54
N ARG A 185 7.40 7.00 39.88
CA ARG A 185 7.63 8.15 38.98
C ARG A 185 8.35 7.75 37.71
N SER A 186 9.34 6.86 37.76
CA SER A 186 10.03 6.32 36.60
C SER A 186 9.10 5.51 35.71
N GLN A 187 8.23 4.67 36.30
CA GLN A 187 7.22 3.90 35.57
C GLN A 187 6.20 4.83 34.88
N LEU A 188 5.74 5.90 35.55
CA LEU A 188 4.87 6.91 34.97
C LEU A 188 5.54 7.61 33.78
N ALA A 189 6.79 8.05 33.89
CA ALA A 189 7.51 8.67 32.80
C ALA A 189 7.64 7.73 31.57
N THR A 190 7.90 6.44 31.84
CA THR A 190 7.94 5.41 30.79
C THR A 190 6.58 5.23 30.11
N ALA A 191 5.48 5.19 30.89
CA ALA A 191 4.13 5.07 30.37
C ALA A 191 3.74 6.31 29.52
N GLN A 192 4.09 7.51 29.95
CA GLN A 192 3.90 8.74 29.19
C GLN A 192 4.68 8.73 27.86
N GLY A 193 5.92 8.24 27.87
CA GLY A 193 6.70 8.07 26.64
C GLY A 193 6.06 7.10 25.65
N ARG A 194 5.52 5.97 26.15
CA ARG A 194 4.77 5.01 25.32
C ARG A 194 3.50 5.63 24.72
N LEU A 195 2.73 6.34 25.54
CA LEU A 195 1.53 7.05 25.07
C LEU A 195 1.88 8.04 23.97
N ALA A 196 2.92 8.85 24.13
CA ALA A 196 3.34 9.79 23.07
C ALA A 196 3.70 9.05 21.76
N SER A 197 4.35 7.89 21.85
CA SER A 197 4.64 7.05 20.69
C SER A 197 3.38 6.49 20.04
N SER A 198 2.41 6.00 20.82
CA SER A 198 1.14 5.48 20.30
C SER A 198 0.31 6.59 19.66
N GLU A 199 0.29 7.80 20.22
CA GLU A 199 -0.38 8.96 19.63
C GLU A 199 0.29 9.42 18.32
N ALA A 200 1.62 9.30 18.21
CA ALA A 200 2.33 9.55 16.96
C ALA A 200 1.98 8.51 15.89
N THR A 201 1.89 7.23 16.26
CA THR A 201 1.47 6.14 15.36
C THR A 201 0.02 6.32 14.91
N TYR A 202 -0.87 6.68 15.83
CA TYR A 202 -2.27 7.01 15.52
C TYR A 202 -2.35 8.12 14.46
N ARG A 203 -1.61 9.20 14.67
CA ARG A 203 -1.55 10.33 13.72
C ARG A 203 -1.02 9.91 12.35
N GLN A 204 -0.02 9.04 12.32
CA GLN A 204 0.54 8.51 11.07
C GLN A 204 -0.47 7.70 10.27
N VAL A 205 -1.23 6.82 10.94
CA VAL A 205 -2.12 5.87 10.26
C VAL A 205 -3.47 6.49 9.93
N ILE A 206 -4.06 7.26 10.85
CA ILE A 206 -5.42 7.79 10.77
C ILE A 206 -5.45 9.21 10.17
N GLY A 207 -4.33 9.96 10.29
CA GLY A 207 -4.15 11.24 9.63
C GLY A 207 -4.40 12.48 10.49
N HIS A 208 -4.88 12.34 11.73
CA HIS A 208 -5.06 13.43 12.70
C HIS A 208 -4.67 13.00 14.13
N ALA A 209 -4.51 13.96 15.03
CA ALA A 209 -4.23 13.67 16.44
C ALA A 209 -5.45 13.01 17.11
N PRO A 210 -5.24 12.04 18.05
CA PRO A 210 -6.34 11.41 18.76
C PRO A 210 -6.99 12.39 19.75
N GLY A 211 -8.30 12.61 19.62
CA GLY A 211 -9.12 13.31 20.61
C GLY A 211 -9.44 12.45 21.84
N ALA A 212 -10.58 12.67 22.49
CA ALA A 212 -11.11 11.71 23.44
C ALA A 212 -11.61 10.48 22.67
N LEU A 213 -11.03 9.30 22.92
CA LEU A 213 -11.41 8.07 22.23
C LEU A 213 -12.55 7.36 22.97
N ALA A 214 -13.59 6.95 22.22
CA ALA A 214 -14.67 6.13 22.75
C ALA A 214 -14.23 4.65 22.89
N PRO A 215 -14.84 3.88 23.80
CA PRO A 215 -14.66 2.43 23.81
C PRO A 215 -15.04 1.83 22.46
N PRO A 216 -14.26 0.84 21.94
CA PRO A 216 -14.55 0.24 20.65
C PRO A 216 -15.88 -0.55 20.70
N PRO A 217 -16.64 -0.61 19.59
CA PRO A 217 -17.82 -1.45 19.49
C PRO A 217 -17.43 -2.95 19.57
N PRO A 218 -18.35 -3.85 19.90
CA PRO A 218 -18.07 -5.28 19.85
C PRO A 218 -17.69 -5.70 18.44
N LEU A 219 -16.75 -6.67 18.34
CA LEU A 219 -16.37 -7.24 17.06
C LEU A 219 -17.56 -7.98 16.40
N PRO A 220 -17.59 -8.05 15.05
CA PRO A 220 -18.49 -8.96 14.35
C PRO A 220 -18.34 -10.40 14.85
N PRO A 221 -19.34 -11.28 14.64
CA PRO A 221 -19.27 -12.67 15.06
C PRO A 221 -18.02 -13.36 14.48
N LEU A 222 -17.18 -13.90 15.37
CA LEU A 222 -15.97 -14.64 14.98
C LEU A 222 -16.26 -16.15 14.91
N PRO A 223 -15.47 -16.92 14.13
CA PRO A 223 -15.63 -18.37 14.01
C PRO A 223 -15.41 -19.07 15.36
N LYS A 224 -16.10 -20.18 15.56
CA LYS A 224 -16.04 -20.93 16.83
C LYS A 224 -14.88 -21.95 16.87
N SER A 225 -14.21 -22.19 15.77
CA SER A 225 -13.09 -23.13 15.68
C SER A 225 -12.04 -22.65 14.69
N GLU A 226 -10.80 -23.14 14.88
CA GLU A 226 -9.67 -22.90 14.01
C GLU A 226 -9.95 -23.37 12.57
N ASP A 227 -10.53 -24.56 12.41
CA ASP A 227 -10.84 -25.14 11.11
C ASP A 227 -11.91 -24.34 10.36
N GLU A 228 -12.86 -23.76 11.08
CA GLU A 228 -13.84 -22.86 10.48
C GLU A 228 -13.19 -21.58 9.98
N ALA A 229 -12.29 -20.97 10.76
CA ALA A 229 -11.51 -19.81 10.36
C ALA A 229 -10.68 -20.07 9.10
N VAL A 230 -9.98 -21.19 9.05
CA VAL A 230 -9.20 -21.62 7.88
C VAL A 230 -10.09 -21.80 6.65
N ARG A 231 -11.24 -22.43 6.80
CA ARG A 231 -12.18 -22.65 5.69
C ARG A 231 -12.71 -21.34 5.12
N ILE A 232 -13.06 -20.38 5.99
CA ILE A 232 -13.53 -19.05 5.58
C ILE A 232 -12.38 -18.28 4.90
N ALA A 233 -11.18 -18.32 5.47
CA ALA A 233 -10.01 -17.64 4.92
C ALA A 233 -9.65 -18.16 3.53
N LEU A 234 -9.61 -19.47 3.32
CA LEU A 234 -9.32 -20.08 2.01
C LEU A 234 -10.36 -19.69 0.93
N ALA A 235 -11.61 -19.43 1.33
CA ALA A 235 -12.65 -19.04 0.39
C ALA A 235 -12.63 -17.55 0.04
N ASN A 236 -12.27 -16.68 0.98
CA ASN A 236 -12.52 -15.24 0.85
C ASN A 236 -11.26 -14.36 0.95
N ASN A 237 -10.09 -14.93 1.32
CA ASN A 237 -8.89 -14.12 1.50
C ASN A 237 -8.49 -13.39 0.19
N PRO A 238 -8.37 -12.05 0.21
CA PRO A 238 -8.13 -11.26 -0.98
C PRO A 238 -6.76 -11.53 -1.64
N ASP A 239 -5.72 -11.84 -0.84
CA ASP A 239 -4.39 -12.15 -1.38
C ASP A 239 -4.40 -13.45 -2.17
N LEU A 240 -5.10 -14.46 -1.66
CA LEU A 240 -5.25 -15.74 -2.35
C LEU A 240 -6.05 -15.58 -3.65
N ILE A 241 -7.08 -14.74 -3.64
CA ILE A 241 -7.85 -14.40 -4.84
C ILE A 241 -6.94 -13.66 -5.85
N ALA A 242 -6.17 -12.66 -5.41
CA ALA A 242 -5.29 -11.87 -6.27
C ALA A 242 -4.24 -12.73 -6.96
N ILE A 243 -3.53 -13.58 -6.23
CA ILE A 243 -2.51 -14.45 -6.81
C ILE A 243 -3.10 -15.53 -7.72
N SER A 244 -4.28 -16.06 -7.40
CA SER A 244 -5.00 -17.02 -8.25
C SER A 244 -5.40 -16.39 -9.58
N ARG A 245 -5.88 -15.13 -9.59
CA ARG A 245 -6.15 -14.37 -10.82
C ARG A 245 -4.87 -14.09 -11.60
N SER A 246 -3.77 -13.79 -10.92
CA SER A 246 -2.46 -13.59 -11.55
C SER A 246 -1.95 -14.87 -12.24
N ALA A 247 -2.18 -16.04 -11.66
CA ALA A 247 -1.86 -17.33 -12.28
C ALA A 247 -2.66 -17.59 -13.57
N ILE A 248 -3.95 -17.24 -13.57
CA ILE A 248 -4.80 -17.31 -14.77
C ILE A 248 -4.27 -16.35 -15.85
N ALA A 249 -3.89 -15.12 -15.48
CA ALA A 249 -3.34 -14.14 -16.42
C ALA A 249 -2.03 -14.65 -17.06
N ALA A 250 -1.13 -15.25 -16.27
CA ALA A 250 0.09 -15.87 -16.75
C ALA A 250 -0.17 -17.00 -17.76
N GLY A 251 -1.28 -17.75 -17.59
CA GLY A 251 -1.73 -18.74 -18.59
C GLY A 251 -2.10 -18.11 -19.93
N TYR A 252 -2.74 -16.92 -19.93
CA TYR A 252 -2.98 -16.17 -21.16
C TYR A 252 -1.69 -15.66 -21.80
N ASP A 253 -0.67 -15.26 -20.99
CA ASP A 253 0.63 -14.83 -21.52
C ASP A 253 1.35 -15.96 -22.27
N VAL A 254 1.23 -17.21 -21.82
CA VAL A 254 1.72 -18.38 -22.58
C VAL A 254 1.04 -18.46 -23.94
N ASN A 255 -0.28 -18.19 -24.02
CA ASN A 255 -1.00 -18.21 -25.28
C ASN A 255 -0.60 -17.03 -26.19
N VAL A 256 -0.29 -15.85 -25.62
CA VAL A 256 0.30 -14.73 -26.36
C VAL A 256 1.65 -15.12 -26.96
N ALA A 257 2.53 -15.79 -26.19
CA ALA A 257 3.80 -16.27 -26.71
C ALA A 257 3.63 -17.31 -27.82
N ARG A 258 2.62 -18.18 -27.73
CA ARG A 258 2.29 -19.18 -28.77
C ARG A 258 1.84 -18.54 -30.07
N ALA A 259 1.15 -17.39 -30.00
CA ALA A 259 0.68 -16.65 -31.17
C ALA A 259 1.84 -16.21 -32.10
N GLY A 260 3.06 -16.03 -31.57
CA GLY A 260 4.26 -15.71 -32.35
C GLY A 260 4.69 -16.76 -33.38
N ARG A 261 4.05 -17.95 -33.38
CA ARG A 261 4.23 -19.01 -34.39
C ARG A 261 3.18 -18.95 -35.49
N LEU A 262 2.13 -18.16 -35.31
CA LEU A 262 0.97 -18.14 -36.20
C LEU A 262 1.10 -17.00 -37.23
N PRO A 263 0.47 -17.16 -38.43
CA PRO A 263 0.41 -16.08 -39.40
C PRO A 263 -0.25 -14.83 -38.83
N THR A 264 0.14 -13.67 -39.34
CA THR A 264 -0.54 -12.39 -39.11
C THR A 264 -1.07 -11.85 -40.43
N LEU A 265 -2.21 -11.17 -40.40
CA LEU A 265 -2.86 -10.53 -41.54
C LEU A 265 -3.22 -9.10 -41.16
N SER A 266 -2.83 -8.15 -42.01
CA SER A 266 -3.18 -6.74 -41.89
C SER A 266 -3.70 -6.19 -43.22
N GLY A 267 -4.71 -5.33 -43.15
CA GLY A 267 -5.11 -4.46 -44.23
C GLY A 267 -4.22 -3.21 -44.23
N VAL A 268 -3.79 -2.77 -45.38
CA VAL A 268 -2.96 -1.58 -45.53
C VAL A 268 -3.56 -0.65 -46.57
N LEU A 269 -3.55 0.65 -46.28
CA LEU A 269 -3.88 1.71 -47.20
C LEU A 269 -2.83 2.80 -47.05
N GLY A 270 -2.10 3.10 -48.11
CA GLY A 270 -1.04 4.10 -48.11
C GLY A 270 -1.22 5.11 -49.24
N GLU A 271 -0.96 6.35 -48.94
CA GLU A 271 -0.78 7.43 -49.91
C GLU A 271 0.62 7.97 -49.75
N THR A 272 1.41 7.95 -50.82
CA THR A 272 2.80 8.42 -50.83
C THR A 272 2.99 9.45 -51.93
N TYR A 273 3.48 10.62 -51.56
CA TYR A 273 3.97 11.65 -52.45
C TYR A 273 5.50 11.65 -52.44
N VAL A 274 6.10 11.71 -53.62
CA VAL A 274 7.54 11.86 -53.79
C VAL A 274 7.80 13.02 -54.77
N GLY A 275 8.62 13.97 -54.34
CA GLY A 275 9.03 15.11 -55.15
C GLY A 275 10.56 15.29 -55.17
N ASN A 276 11.14 15.46 -56.32
CA ASN A 276 12.56 15.78 -56.51
C ASN A 276 12.75 17.30 -56.51
N LEU A 277 13.56 17.84 -55.62
CA LEU A 277 13.85 19.29 -55.53
C LEU A 277 14.98 19.73 -56.42
N GLY A 278 15.55 18.85 -57.25
CA GLY A 278 16.60 19.14 -58.20
C GLY A 278 16.13 19.15 -59.66
N SER A 279 16.89 19.78 -60.52
CA SER A 279 16.65 19.68 -61.99
C SER A 279 16.96 18.25 -62.44
N THR A 280 15.94 17.59 -63.02
CA THR A 280 16.10 16.29 -63.68
C THR A 280 16.02 16.51 -65.17
N ASN A 281 17.01 16.05 -65.93
CA ASN A 281 16.97 16.01 -67.39
C ASN A 281 16.12 14.83 -67.91
N ALA A 282 15.26 14.26 -67.06
CA ALA A 282 14.42 13.13 -67.36
C ALA A 282 13.08 13.61 -67.97
N PRO A 283 12.52 12.92 -68.96
CA PRO A 283 11.26 13.26 -69.57
C PRO A 283 10.02 12.95 -68.70
N PHE A 284 10.24 12.66 -67.43
CA PHE A 284 9.18 12.31 -66.44
C PHE A 284 8.93 13.44 -65.46
N PRO A 285 7.70 13.53 -64.85
CA PRO A 285 7.41 14.53 -63.85
C PRO A 285 8.35 14.47 -62.67
N ASN A 286 8.75 15.64 -62.12
CA ASN A 286 9.63 15.75 -60.93
C ASN A 286 8.93 15.33 -59.64
N SER A 287 7.66 15.05 -59.66
CA SER A 287 6.88 14.62 -58.51
C SER A 287 5.76 13.65 -58.94
N GLY A 288 5.37 12.81 -58.04
CA GLY A 288 4.23 11.88 -58.24
C GLY A 288 3.65 11.43 -56.88
N ASN A 289 2.41 11.02 -56.99
CA ASN A 289 1.71 10.37 -55.86
C ASN A 289 1.32 8.94 -56.24
N ALA A 290 1.24 8.09 -55.25
CA ALA A 290 0.80 6.71 -55.38
C ALA A 290 -0.11 6.34 -54.22
N THR A 291 -1.35 5.91 -54.54
CA THR A 291 -2.26 5.33 -53.54
C THR A 291 -2.19 3.82 -53.65
N THR A 292 -1.95 3.18 -52.54
CA THR A 292 -1.84 1.71 -52.45
C THR A 292 -2.85 1.17 -51.46
N ILE A 293 -3.67 0.20 -51.88
CA ILE A 293 -4.53 -0.58 -51.00
C ILE A 293 -4.16 -2.05 -51.14
N GLY A 294 -4.09 -2.75 -50.00
CA GLY A 294 -3.67 -4.15 -50.05
C GLY A 294 -3.92 -4.91 -48.76
N LEU A 295 -3.65 -6.21 -48.82
CA LEU A 295 -3.59 -7.09 -47.69
C LEU A 295 -2.14 -7.59 -47.54
N SER A 296 -1.61 -7.47 -46.33
CA SER A 296 -0.27 -7.98 -45.99
C SER A 296 -0.42 -9.18 -45.08
N ALA A 297 0.02 -10.36 -45.55
CA ALA A 297 0.07 -11.58 -44.76
C ALA A 297 1.51 -11.93 -44.46
N ARG A 298 1.84 -12.13 -43.18
CA ARG A 298 3.18 -12.56 -42.73
C ARG A 298 3.09 -13.93 -42.08
N VAL A 299 3.75 -14.92 -42.71
CA VAL A 299 3.83 -16.30 -42.20
C VAL A 299 5.25 -16.57 -41.74
N PRO A 300 5.50 -16.72 -40.42
CA PRO A 300 6.82 -17.02 -39.92
C PRO A 300 7.17 -18.48 -40.21
N ILE A 301 8.18 -18.73 -41.07
CA ILE A 301 8.63 -20.09 -41.42
C ILE A 301 9.76 -20.54 -40.49
N PHE A 302 10.76 -19.71 -40.31
CA PHE A 302 11.90 -19.96 -39.43
C PHE A 302 12.35 -18.69 -38.73
N GLN A 303 12.52 -18.76 -37.39
CA GLN A 303 12.87 -17.63 -36.55
C GLN A 303 14.04 -17.97 -35.60
N GLY A 304 14.93 -18.87 -35.96
CA GLY A 304 16.10 -19.22 -35.15
C GLY A 304 15.77 -19.77 -33.76
N GLY A 305 14.59 -20.38 -33.56
CA GLY A 305 14.16 -20.91 -32.25
C GLY A 305 13.52 -19.88 -31.29
N LEU A 306 13.47 -18.59 -31.65
CA LEU A 306 12.94 -17.51 -30.79
C LEU A 306 11.52 -17.79 -30.25
N PRO A 307 10.51 -18.22 -31.03
CA PRO A 307 9.18 -18.50 -30.50
C PRO A 307 9.18 -19.64 -29.47
N ALA A 308 10.02 -20.67 -29.69
CA ALA A 308 10.13 -21.78 -28.75
C ALA A 308 10.72 -21.31 -27.40
N ALA A 309 11.74 -20.47 -27.44
CA ALA A 309 12.36 -19.90 -26.24
C ALA A 309 11.38 -18.98 -25.47
N ARG A 310 10.63 -18.13 -26.17
CA ARG A 310 9.60 -17.25 -25.55
C ARG A 310 8.48 -18.06 -24.88
N ILE A 311 8.02 -19.16 -25.52
CA ILE A 311 7.00 -20.03 -24.93
C ILE A 311 7.55 -20.69 -23.66
N ARG A 312 8.76 -21.25 -23.69
CA ARG A 312 9.39 -21.85 -22.50
C ARG A 312 9.57 -20.84 -21.39
N GLN A 313 9.98 -19.63 -21.70
CA GLN A 313 10.10 -18.52 -20.73
C GLN A 313 8.73 -18.22 -20.08
N SER A 314 7.67 -18.03 -20.86
CA SER A 314 6.33 -17.75 -20.33
C SER A 314 5.76 -18.94 -19.54
N GLN A 315 6.07 -20.18 -19.94
CA GLN A 315 5.69 -21.38 -19.18
C GLN A 315 6.40 -21.45 -17.82
N ALA A 316 7.70 -21.11 -17.78
CA ALA A 316 8.45 -21.05 -16.52
C ALA A 316 7.92 -19.95 -15.59
N GLN A 317 7.56 -18.77 -16.14
CA GLN A 317 6.92 -17.70 -15.40
C GLN A 317 5.55 -18.09 -14.86
N GLN A 318 4.73 -18.80 -15.66
CA GLN A 318 3.47 -19.37 -15.19
C GLN A 318 3.70 -20.37 -14.06
N GLY A 319 4.69 -21.28 -14.20
CA GLY A 319 5.08 -22.21 -13.13
C GLY A 319 5.46 -21.49 -11.84
N GLN A 320 6.24 -20.43 -11.94
CA GLN A 320 6.60 -19.60 -10.78
C GLN A 320 5.35 -19.05 -10.06
N VAL A 321 4.39 -18.49 -10.81
CA VAL A 321 3.17 -17.94 -10.20
C VAL A 321 2.30 -19.03 -9.57
N LEU A 322 2.24 -20.23 -10.18
CA LEU A 322 1.52 -21.37 -9.59
C LEU A 322 2.13 -21.82 -8.25
N GLU A 323 3.46 -21.83 -8.14
CA GLU A 323 4.12 -22.09 -6.84
C GLU A 323 3.84 -20.97 -5.83
N GLN A 324 3.74 -19.71 -6.27
CA GLN A 324 3.33 -18.61 -5.41
C GLN A 324 1.89 -18.77 -4.89
N VAL A 325 0.96 -19.31 -5.70
CA VAL A 325 -0.40 -19.65 -5.23
C VAL A 325 -0.34 -20.60 -4.04
N VAL A 326 0.42 -21.69 -4.16
CA VAL A 326 0.60 -22.67 -3.06
C VAL A 326 1.27 -22.02 -1.84
N GLY A 327 2.27 -21.15 -2.08
CA GLY A 327 2.92 -20.40 -1.02
C GLY A 327 1.95 -19.50 -0.26
N THR A 328 1.12 -18.74 -0.99
CA THR A 328 0.09 -17.87 -0.40
C THR A 328 -0.99 -18.67 0.32
N GLU A 329 -1.45 -19.79 -0.24
CA GLU A 329 -2.40 -20.70 0.43
C GLU A 329 -1.87 -21.13 1.80
N ARG A 330 -0.61 -21.59 1.86
CA ARG A 330 0.03 -21.98 3.13
C ARG A 330 0.14 -20.81 4.11
N ALA A 331 0.46 -19.61 3.62
CA ALA A 331 0.53 -18.40 4.44
C ALA A 331 -0.84 -18.02 5.01
N VAL A 332 -1.91 -18.11 4.21
CA VAL A 332 -3.30 -17.87 4.64
C VAL A 332 -3.73 -18.88 5.71
N VAL A 333 -3.44 -20.16 5.51
CA VAL A 333 -3.74 -21.20 6.52
C VAL A 333 -2.99 -20.93 7.83
N GLN A 334 -1.69 -20.64 7.73
CA GLN A 334 -0.86 -20.28 8.90
C GLN A 334 -1.38 -19.03 9.59
N GLY A 335 -1.70 -17.98 8.82
CA GLY A 335 -2.24 -16.73 9.33
C GLY A 335 -3.57 -16.90 10.06
N ALA A 336 -4.51 -17.68 9.49
CA ALA A 336 -5.80 -17.95 10.11
C ALA A 336 -5.65 -18.72 11.44
N ARG A 337 -4.79 -19.74 11.47
CA ARG A 337 -4.50 -20.52 12.68
C ARG A 337 -3.85 -19.65 13.76
N SER A 338 -2.84 -18.88 13.38
CA SER A 338 -2.13 -17.99 14.31
C SER A 338 -3.04 -16.91 14.88
N ALA A 339 -3.86 -16.27 14.03
CA ALA A 339 -4.80 -15.24 14.47
C ALA A 339 -5.88 -15.80 15.41
N TYR A 340 -6.43 -16.98 15.09
CA TYR A 340 -7.39 -17.66 15.95
C TYR A 340 -6.78 -18.02 17.30
N ALA A 341 -5.59 -18.64 17.32
CA ALA A 341 -4.89 -19.01 18.55
C ALA A 341 -4.55 -17.78 19.42
N SER A 342 -4.14 -16.67 18.78
CA SER A 342 -3.89 -15.41 19.48
C SER A 342 -5.14 -14.82 20.10
N TYR A 343 -6.26 -14.85 19.38
CA TYR A 343 -7.56 -14.39 19.89
C TYR A 343 -8.03 -15.24 21.07
N ASP A 344 -8.03 -16.57 20.94
CA ASP A 344 -8.43 -17.50 22.01
C ASP A 344 -7.54 -17.35 23.27
N ALA A 345 -6.22 -17.21 23.07
CA ALA A 345 -5.31 -16.96 24.18
C ALA A 345 -5.59 -15.61 24.88
N ALA A 346 -5.87 -14.56 24.13
CA ALA A 346 -6.16 -13.24 24.67
C ALA A 346 -7.51 -13.22 25.44
N GLU A 347 -8.54 -13.91 24.97
CA GLU A 347 -9.81 -14.08 25.67
C GLU A 347 -9.61 -14.81 27.02
N LYS A 348 -8.83 -15.88 27.04
CA LYS A 348 -8.49 -16.60 28.27
C LYS A 348 -7.66 -15.72 29.22
N ALA A 349 -6.77 -14.90 28.68
CA ALA A 349 -5.99 -13.94 29.47
C ALA A 349 -6.86 -12.85 30.11
N ILE A 350 -7.89 -12.37 29.42
CA ILE A 350 -8.89 -11.44 29.99
C ILE A 350 -9.59 -12.07 31.21
N GLN A 351 -10.06 -13.31 31.07
CA GLN A 351 -10.74 -14.02 32.16
C GLN A 351 -9.83 -14.21 33.36
N ALA A 352 -8.59 -14.70 33.14
CA ALA A 352 -7.62 -14.91 34.21
C ALA A 352 -7.20 -13.60 34.91
N ASN A 353 -6.89 -12.56 34.11
CA ASN A 353 -6.48 -11.27 34.64
C ASN A 353 -7.62 -10.54 35.38
N THR A 354 -8.86 -10.74 34.97
CA THR A 354 -10.04 -10.19 35.69
C THR A 354 -10.12 -10.77 37.09
N VAL A 355 -9.96 -12.09 37.25
CA VAL A 355 -9.93 -12.77 38.56
C VAL A 355 -8.70 -12.31 39.36
N ALA A 356 -7.55 -12.16 38.72
CA ALA A 356 -6.34 -11.70 39.39
C ALA A 356 -6.48 -10.27 39.95
N VAL A 357 -7.11 -9.36 39.20
CA VAL A 357 -7.39 -7.98 39.68
C VAL A 357 -8.30 -8.03 40.91
N GLN A 358 -9.40 -8.78 40.86
CA GLN A 358 -10.32 -8.90 42.00
C GLN A 358 -9.63 -9.48 43.25
N ALA A 359 -8.80 -10.51 43.07
CA ALA A 359 -8.06 -11.12 44.17
C ALA A 359 -7.02 -10.16 44.75
N ASN A 360 -6.31 -9.40 43.93
CA ASN A 360 -5.30 -8.44 44.39
C ASN A 360 -5.94 -7.20 45.03
N GLU A 361 -7.15 -6.78 44.63
CA GLU A 361 -7.93 -5.73 45.27
C GLU A 361 -8.30 -6.16 46.73
N LEU A 362 -8.82 -7.37 46.86
CA LEU A 362 -9.15 -7.93 48.21
C LEU A 362 -7.89 -8.12 49.07
N ALA A 363 -6.79 -8.61 48.49
CA ALA A 363 -5.53 -8.78 49.20
C ALA A 363 -4.94 -7.43 49.68
N LEU A 364 -5.03 -6.39 48.87
CA LEU A 364 -4.61 -5.04 49.25
C LEU A 364 -5.48 -4.48 50.37
N GLU A 365 -6.81 -4.64 50.30
CA GLU A 365 -7.73 -4.23 51.37
C GLU A 365 -7.40 -4.93 52.69
N GLY A 366 -7.19 -6.25 52.65
CA GLY A 366 -6.76 -7.04 53.80
C GLY A 366 -5.43 -6.58 54.40
N ASN A 367 -4.41 -6.42 53.56
CA ASN A 367 -3.08 -5.94 54.02
C ASN A 367 -3.14 -4.54 54.66
N ARG A 368 -3.97 -3.63 54.12
CA ARG A 368 -4.20 -2.29 54.70
C ARG A 368 -4.89 -2.37 56.05
N ALA A 369 -5.92 -3.22 56.18
CA ALA A 369 -6.62 -3.43 57.44
C ALA A 369 -5.70 -4.03 58.53
N GLU A 370 -4.94 -5.06 58.21
CA GLU A 370 -3.98 -5.70 59.12
C GLU A 370 -2.82 -4.75 59.49
N GLN A 371 -2.35 -3.93 58.55
CA GLN A 371 -1.34 -2.91 58.82
C GLN A 371 -1.87 -1.82 59.75
N SER A 372 -3.12 -1.45 59.68
CA SER A 372 -3.75 -0.45 60.58
C SER A 372 -3.76 -0.88 62.04
N VAL A 373 -3.79 -2.19 62.29
CA VAL A 373 -3.74 -2.78 63.67
C VAL A 373 -2.33 -3.29 64.06
N GLY A 374 -1.31 -3.03 63.19
CA GLY A 374 0.11 -3.31 63.47
C GLY A 374 0.54 -4.75 63.22
N THR A 375 -0.30 -5.62 62.63
CA THR A 375 0.03 -7.02 62.31
C THR A 375 0.75 -7.23 61.01
N ARG A 376 0.79 -6.20 60.11
CA ARG A 376 1.49 -6.20 58.84
C ARG A 376 2.46 -5.01 58.72
N THR A 377 3.50 -5.22 57.96
CA THR A 377 4.50 -4.19 57.66
C THR A 377 4.05 -3.30 56.50
N ILE A 378 4.56 -2.08 56.44
CA ILE A 378 4.29 -1.15 55.32
C ILE A 378 4.77 -1.73 53.99
N ILE A 379 5.83 -2.53 53.96
CA ILE A 379 6.38 -3.11 52.74
C ILE A 379 5.43 -4.15 52.13
N GLU A 380 4.67 -4.87 52.96
CA GLU A 380 3.66 -5.82 52.46
C GLU A 380 2.52 -5.09 51.79
N VAL A 381 2.09 -3.95 52.31
CA VAL A 381 1.10 -3.09 51.68
C VAL A 381 1.61 -2.53 50.33
N LEU A 382 2.85 -2.00 50.30
CA LEU A 382 3.48 -1.50 49.07
C LEU A 382 3.67 -2.59 48.01
N ASN A 383 3.93 -3.83 48.42
CA ASN A 383 4.00 -4.97 47.52
C ASN A 383 2.60 -5.32 46.96
N ALA A 384 1.55 -5.33 47.79
CA ALA A 384 0.21 -5.61 47.36
C ALA A 384 -0.30 -4.52 46.38
N GLU A 385 0.04 -3.25 46.60
CA GLU A 385 -0.23 -2.14 45.67
C GLU A 385 0.45 -2.36 44.29
N GLN A 386 1.70 -2.81 44.29
CA GLN A 386 2.43 -3.09 43.05
C GLN A 386 1.82 -4.29 42.30
N GLU A 387 1.41 -5.35 43.01
CA GLU A 387 0.74 -6.51 42.38
C GLU A 387 -0.62 -6.16 41.78
N LEU A 388 -1.38 -5.31 42.51
CA LEU A 388 -2.65 -4.80 41.94
C LEU A 388 -2.41 -3.98 40.66
N LEU A 389 -1.46 -3.04 40.68
CA LEU A 389 -1.10 -2.26 39.51
C LEU A 389 -0.69 -3.16 38.33
N ASN A 390 0.16 -4.16 38.59
CA ASN A 390 0.62 -5.10 37.59
C ASN A 390 -0.54 -5.87 36.96
N SER A 391 -1.46 -6.39 37.79
CA SER A 391 -2.63 -7.13 37.29
C SER A 391 -3.61 -6.26 36.51
N GLN A 392 -3.80 -4.99 36.90
CA GLN A 392 -4.61 -4.03 36.15
C GLN A 392 -3.98 -3.70 34.78
N VAL A 393 -2.67 -3.49 34.73
CA VAL A 393 -1.95 -3.26 33.45
C VAL A 393 -2.05 -4.48 32.53
N LEU A 394 -1.92 -5.70 33.09
CA LEU A 394 -2.10 -6.94 32.31
C LEU A 394 -3.54 -7.09 31.77
N LEU A 395 -4.56 -6.73 32.54
CA LEU A 395 -5.96 -6.78 32.10
C LEU A 395 -6.22 -5.79 30.94
N VAL A 396 -5.74 -4.55 31.08
CA VAL A 396 -5.89 -3.54 30.01
C VAL A 396 -5.18 -3.99 28.75
N THR A 397 -3.98 -4.57 28.88
CA THR A 397 -3.22 -5.10 27.74
C THR A 397 -3.94 -6.28 27.08
N ALA A 398 -4.44 -7.24 27.88
CA ALA A 398 -5.19 -8.39 27.34
C ALA A 398 -6.45 -7.98 26.58
N ARG A 399 -7.16 -6.96 27.05
CA ARG A 399 -8.34 -6.42 26.34
C ARG A 399 -7.97 -5.82 24.97
N ARG A 400 -6.87 -5.07 24.91
CA ARG A 400 -6.33 -4.55 23.64
C ARG A 400 -5.96 -5.69 22.71
N ASP A 401 -5.22 -6.69 23.22
CA ASP A 401 -4.71 -7.81 22.43
C ASP A 401 -5.85 -8.68 21.87
N ALA A 402 -6.89 -8.93 22.66
CA ALA A 402 -8.07 -9.66 22.18
C ALA A 402 -8.78 -8.94 21.03
N TYR A 403 -8.96 -7.62 21.16
CA TYR A 403 -9.64 -6.84 20.13
C TYR A 403 -8.84 -6.82 18.83
N VAL A 404 -7.53 -6.57 18.92
CA VAL A 404 -6.63 -6.53 17.75
C VAL A 404 -6.48 -7.91 17.12
N ALA A 405 -6.34 -8.98 17.91
CA ALA A 405 -6.25 -10.34 17.39
C ALA A 405 -7.56 -10.78 16.71
N GLY A 406 -8.71 -10.42 17.27
CA GLY A 406 -10.00 -10.67 16.64
C GLY A 406 -10.18 -9.92 15.32
N PHE A 407 -9.74 -8.67 15.25
CA PHE A 407 -9.75 -7.91 14.00
C PHE A 407 -8.76 -8.46 12.96
N GLN A 408 -7.58 -8.88 13.40
CA GLN A 408 -6.60 -9.59 12.55
C GLN A 408 -7.20 -10.87 11.96
N LEU A 409 -7.97 -11.62 12.75
CA LEU A 409 -8.67 -12.81 12.28
C LEU A 409 -9.70 -12.46 11.20
N LEU A 410 -10.49 -11.40 11.37
CA LEU A 410 -11.40 -10.88 10.35
C LEU A 410 -10.66 -10.51 9.07
N ASN A 411 -9.52 -9.85 9.17
CA ASN A 411 -8.69 -9.49 8.02
C ASN A 411 -8.22 -10.72 7.24
N VAL A 412 -7.64 -11.70 7.92
CA VAL A 412 -7.17 -12.94 7.26
C VAL A 412 -8.33 -13.71 6.62
N MET A 413 -9.53 -13.66 7.22
CA MET A 413 -10.75 -14.23 6.65
C MET A 413 -11.33 -13.40 5.48
N GLY A 414 -10.76 -12.23 5.15
CA GLY A 414 -11.27 -11.36 4.09
C GLY A 414 -12.58 -10.64 4.45
N GLN A 415 -12.84 -10.42 5.73
CA GLN A 415 -14.05 -9.80 6.28
C GLN A 415 -13.78 -8.47 7.00
N ALA A 416 -12.65 -7.84 6.71
CA ALA A 416 -12.25 -6.56 7.30
C ALA A 416 -12.30 -5.40 6.29
N GLN A 417 -13.17 -5.45 5.27
CA GLN A 417 -13.33 -4.41 4.28
C GLN A 417 -14.37 -3.37 4.73
N ALA A 418 -14.36 -2.18 4.13
CA ALA A 418 -15.29 -1.10 4.46
C ALA A 418 -16.76 -1.51 4.33
N GLN A 419 -17.06 -2.38 3.36
CA GLN A 419 -18.42 -2.92 3.17
C GLN A 419 -18.83 -3.84 4.32
N ASP A 420 -17.93 -4.71 4.78
CA ASP A 420 -18.19 -5.68 5.85
C ASP A 420 -18.37 -4.99 7.21
N LEU A 421 -17.64 -3.88 7.39
CA LEU A 421 -17.67 -3.07 8.61
C LEU A 421 -18.79 -2.01 8.60
N GLY A 422 -19.60 -1.93 7.54
CA GLY A 422 -20.66 -0.97 7.40
C GLY A 422 -20.20 0.49 7.47
N LEU A 423 -19.04 0.80 6.88
CA LEU A 423 -18.46 2.16 6.89
C LEU A 423 -19.11 3.06 5.84
N ASP A 424 -20.42 3.22 5.90
CA ASP A 424 -21.26 3.99 4.97
C ASP A 424 -21.30 5.50 5.28
N GLY A 425 -20.24 6.04 5.88
CA GLY A 425 -20.09 7.48 6.15
C GLY A 425 -19.84 8.34 4.91
N GLY A 426 -19.95 7.78 3.71
CA GLY A 426 -19.76 8.43 2.41
C GLY A 426 -19.73 7.41 1.26
N PRO A 427 -19.70 7.86 -0.01
CA PRO A 427 -19.62 6.94 -1.13
C PRO A 427 -18.27 6.18 -1.06
N LEU A 428 -18.36 4.85 -1.02
CA LEU A 428 -17.19 3.99 -1.13
C LEU A 428 -16.54 4.15 -2.50
N TYR A 429 -15.23 3.91 -2.57
CA TYR A 429 -14.50 3.95 -3.83
C TYR A 429 -15.03 2.90 -4.82
N ASP A 430 -15.44 3.36 -6.03
CA ASP A 430 -15.87 2.46 -7.11
C ASP A 430 -14.64 1.95 -7.90
N PRO A 431 -14.21 0.70 -7.72
CA PRO A 431 -13.07 0.14 -8.42
C PRO A 431 -13.36 -0.15 -9.90
N LEU A 432 -14.61 0.04 -10.35
CA LEU A 432 -15.04 -0.16 -11.73
C LEU A 432 -15.13 1.16 -12.51
N GLY A 433 -15.25 2.29 -11.82
CA GLY A 433 -15.48 3.59 -12.43
C GLY A 433 -14.39 3.96 -13.44
N ASN A 434 -13.12 3.91 -13.02
CA ASN A 434 -12.00 4.22 -13.89
C ASN A 434 -11.86 3.19 -15.04
N TYR A 435 -12.03 1.91 -14.75
CA TYR A 435 -12.00 0.86 -15.77
C TYR A 435 -13.01 1.12 -16.90
N ARG A 436 -14.26 1.48 -16.57
CA ARG A 436 -15.30 1.81 -17.55
C ARG A 436 -14.92 3.01 -18.41
N HIS A 437 -14.27 4.00 -17.81
CA HIS A 437 -13.85 5.22 -18.51
C HIS A 437 -12.70 4.95 -19.49
N VAL A 438 -11.65 4.22 -19.09
CA VAL A 438 -10.43 4.08 -19.88
C VAL A 438 -10.42 2.86 -20.82
N ALA A 439 -11.04 1.75 -20.45
CA ALA A 439 -10.88 0.47 -21.15
C ALA A 439 -11.28 0.49 -22.64
N ASN A 440 -12.19 1.36 -23.04
CA ASN A 440 -12.68 1.50 -24.43
C ASN A 440 -12.31 2.84 -25.08
N ASN A 441 -11.49 3.67 -24.45
CA ASN A 441 -11.13 4.95 -25.02
C ASN A 441 -10.32 4.79 -26.32
N TRP A 442 -10.65 5.58 -27.34
CA TRP A 442 -10.00 5.62 -28.65
C TRP A 442 -9.29 6.94 -28.93
N ASN A 443 -9.36 7.88 -27.99
CA ASN A 443 -8.81 9.21 -28.18
C ASN A 443 -7.34 9.23 -27.73
N ASP A 444 -6.42 9.30 -28.70
CA ASP A 444 -4.96 9.36 -28.45
C ASP A 444 -4.51 10.64 -27.72
N TRP A 445 -5.34 11.70 -27.76
CA TRP A 445 -5.09 12.98 -27.13
C TRP A 445 -5.79 13.12 -25.77
N ALA A 446 -6.49 12.07 -25.32
CA ALA A 446 -7.13 12.07 -24.01
C ALA A 446 -6.05 12.02 -22.91
N SER A 447 -6.21 12.90 -21.92
CA SER A 447 -5.43 12.88 -20.70
C SER A 447 -6.35 13.14 -19.53
N ASP A 448 -6.06 12.50 -18.40
CA ASP A 448 -6.76 12.79 -17.17
C ASP A 448 -6.18 14.04 -16.51
N PRO A 449 -7.00 14.85 -15.81
CA PRO A 449 -6.48 15.97 -15.04
C PRO A 449 -5.50 15.47 -13.97
N ARG A 450 -4.57 16.34 -13.56
CA ARG A 450 -3.67 16.02 -12.45
C ARG A 450 -4.48 15.60 -11.23
N HIS A 451 -4.21 14.40 -10.72
CA HIS A 451 -4.79 13.97 -9.44
C HIS A 451 -4.06 14.68 -8.31
N PRO A 452 -4.72 15.57 -7.54
CA PRO A 452 -4.13 16.11 -6.33
C PRO A 452 -3.95 14.99 -5.32
N THR A 453 -2.97 15.13 -4.43
CA THR A 453 -2.83 14.21 -3.28
C THR A 453 -4.08 14.29 -2.41
N VAL A 454 -4.75 13.16 -2.20
CA VAL A 454 -5.93 13.04 -1.34
C VAL A 454 -5.51 12.81 0.11
N ALA A 455 -4.37 12.14 0.31
CA ALA A 455 -3.81 11.89 1.63
C ALA A 455 -3.52 13.21 2.36
N THR A 456 -3.94 13.30 3.62
CA THR A 456 -3.67 14.47 4.46
C THR A 456 -2.22 14.45 4.96
N ARG A 457 -1.62 15.64 5.03
CA ARG A 457 -0.31 15.80 5.66
C ARG A 457 -0.51 15.95 7.16
N THR A 458 0.34 15.29 7.96
CA THR A 458 0.28 15.32 9.43
C THR A 458 1.11 16.44 10.03
N VAL A 459 1.87 17.16 9.19
CA VAL A 459 2.71 18.32 9.55
C VAL A 459 2.07 19.57 8.98
N SER A 460 2.05 20.67 9.76
CA SER A 460 1.52 21.95 9.27
C SER A 460 2.39 22.49 8.12
N PRO A 461 1.81 23.28 7.18
CA PRO A 461 2.59 23.89 6.09
C PRO A 461 3.75 24.77 6.59
N GLU A 462 3.63 25.35 7.78
CA GLU A 462 4.63 26.21 8.42
C GLU A 462 5.83 25.40 8.96
N GLU A 463 5.60 24.15 9.36
CA GLU A 463 6.64 23.23 9.86
C GLU A 463 7.34 22.46 8.72
N MET A 464 6.82 22.57 7.51
CA MET A 464 7.47 21.92 6.37
C MET A 464 8.68 22.73 5.94
N PRO A 465 9.88 22.11 5.86
CA PRO A 465 11.00 22.75 5.20
C PRO A 465 10.55 23.14 3.79
N ALA A 466 10.82 24.39 3.40
CA ALA A 466 10.58 24.83 2.04
C ALA A 466 11.15 23.75 1.11
N ASN A 467 10.31 23.15 0.26
CA ASN A 467 10.77 22.18 -0.71
C ASN A 467 11.95 22.82 -1.44
N PRO A 468 13.17 22.28 -1.34
CA PRO A 468 14.19 22.71 -2.27
C PRO A 468 13.60 22.43 -3.65
N VAL A 469 13.32 23.48 -4.40
CA VAL A 469 13.04 23.36 -5.82
C VAL A 469 14.33 22.76 -6.37
N VAL A 470 14.38 21.44 -6.47
CA VAL A 470 15.40 20.74 -7.25
C VAL A 470 15.06 21.09 -8.69
N THR A 471 15.42 22.30 -9.08
CA THR A 471 15.68 22.56 -10.49
C THR A 471 16.86 21.65 -10.81
N PRO A 472 16.69 20.67 -11.71
CA PRO A 472 17.84 19.97 -12.24
C PRO A 472 18.66 21.03 -12.96
N GLN A 473 19.63 21.63 -12.27
CA GLN A 473 20.72 22.30 -12.91
C GLN A 473 21.50 21.18 -13.59
N ILE A 474 21.09 20.87 -14.81
CA ILE A 474 21.99 20.25 -15.77
C ILE A 474 23.06 21.32 -15.99
N ASP A 475 24.12 21.22 -15.20
CA ASP A 475 25.31 22.05 -15.40
C ASP A 475 25.96 21.59 -16.69
N SER A 476 25.48 22.16 -17.80
CA SER A 476 25.99 21.92 -19.15
C SER A 476 27.46 22.32 -19.30
N ALA A 477 28.03 22.98 -18.29
CA ALA A 477 29.46 23.36 -18.25
C ALA A 477 30.38 22.22 -17.76
N ARG A 478 29.84 21.08 -17.29
CA ARG A 478 30.64 19.94 -16.81
C ARG A 478 30.58 18.69 -17.68
N ILE A 479 30.15 18.79 -18.90
CA ILE A 479 30.46 17.77 -19.90
C ILE A 479 31.87 18.11 -20.41
N ASP A 480 32.89 17.56 -19.75
CA ASP A 480 34.27 17.61 -20.23
C ASP A 480 34.34 16.78 -21.54
N PRO A 481 34.57 17.43 -22.71
CA PRO A 481 34.65 16.72 -23.97
C PRO A 481 36.00 16.00 -24.17
N SER A 482 36.86 16.00 -23.17
CA SER A 482 38.15 15.34 -23.26
C SER A 482 38.00 13.82 -23.15
N PRO A 483 38.41 13.04 -24.15
CA PRO A 483 38.44 11.59 -24.00
C PRO A 483 39.42 11.21 -22.87
N PRO A 484 39.15 10.14 -22.11
CA PRO A 484 40.00 9.71 -21.03
C PRO A 484 41.42 9.44 -21.58
N ALA A 485 42.41 10.02 -20.92
CA ALA A 485 43.82 9.83 -21.29
C ALA A 485 44.13 8.32 -21.25
N VAL A 486 44.46 7.76 -22.42
CA VAL A 486 44.95 6.38 -22.53
C VAL A 486 46.34 6.38 -21.93
N THR A 487 46.49 5.99 -20.68
CA THR A 487 47.80 5.64 -20.10
C THR A 487 48.28 4.36 -20.73
N SER A 488 49.11 4.48 -21.79
CA SER A 488 49.86 3.37 -22.34
C SER A 488 50.96 2.97 -21.33
N GLY A 489 50.61 2.02 -20.47
CA GLY A 489 51.60 1.30 -19.65
C GLY A 489 52.40 0.34 -20.52
N VAL A 490 53.51 0.81 -21.08
CA VAL A 490 54.56 -0.06 -21.63
C VAL A 490 55.34 -0.63 -20.46
N THR A 491 55.06 -1.86 -20.05
CA THR A 491 55.95 -2.67 -19.22
C THR A 491 57.01 -3.30 -20.11
N GLN A 492 58.26 -2.85 -19.98
CA GLN A 492 59.42 -3.56 -20.49
C GLN A 492 59.62 -4.88 -19.71
N PRO A 493 59.98 -5.99 -20.38
CA PRO A 493 60.38 -7.21 -19.67
C PRO A 493 61.81 -7.09 -19.12
N PRO A 494 62.13 -7.74 -17.98
CA PRO A 494 63.47 -7.78 -17.43
C PRO A 494 64.37 -8.69 -18.24
N GLN A 495 65.67 -8.29 -18.35
CA GLN A 495 66.77 -9.11 -18.87
C GLN A 495 67.11 -10.21 -17.86
#